data_51aeff42b3c81fbc54806a6f0eb9fdba
#
_entry.id   51aeff42b3c81fbc54806a6f0eb9fdba
#
_cell.length_a   1.000
_cell.length_b   1.000
_cell.length_c   1.000
_cell.angle_alpha   90.00
_cell.angle_beta   90.00
_cell.angle_gamma   90.00
#
_symmetry.space_group_name_H-M   'P 1'
#
loop_
_entity.id
_entity.type
_entity.pdbx_description
1 polymer ?
#
loop_
_entity_poly.entity_id
_entity_poly.type
_entity_poly.pdbx_seq_one_letter_code
_entity_poly.pdbx_strand_id
1 'polypeptide(L)'
;MTPQIELIPMTREQYLDYLEADRPRYAAENVRAGFWSEAEASHRAKETYDRFLPEGIETPGQHLYTIHNQDNEEVGMIWLGAQPGGVEASGFVYNLYIEEGFRRQGYGRAAMIAAEEQARGLGWTSLALHVFGHNRPARDLYESLGYEIRSMNMIKQLIPDVP
;
A
#
# COMPACT_ATOMS: atom_id res chain seq x y z
N MET A 1 -7.11 -21.13 -7.09
CA MET A 1 -5.63 -21.33 -7.04
C MET A 1 -4.96 -19.96 -7.01
N THR A 2 -3.96 -19.81 -6.18
CA THR A 2 -3.19 -18.55 -6.11
C THR A 2 -2.20 -18.50 -7.28
N PRO A 3 -2.20 -17.43 -8.10
CA PRO A 3 -1.27 -17.33 -9.21
C PRO A 3 0.18 -17.24 -8.73
N GLN A 4 1.10 -17.74 -9.52
CA GLN A 4 2.53 -17.56 -9.24
C GLN A 4 2.94 -16.15 -9.67
N ILE A 5 3.75 -15.53 -8.83
CA ILE A 5 4.28 -14.19 -9.07
C ILE A 5 5.74 -14.11 -8.65
N GLU A 6 6.41 -13.07 -9.11
CA GLU A 6 7.73 -12.66 -8.67
C GLU A 6 7.70 -11.19 -8.24
N LEU A 7 8.35 -10.87 -7.12
CA LEU A 7 8.58 -9.51 -6.67
C LEU A 7 9.95 -9.07 -7.17
N ILE A 8 9.98 -8.08 -8.05
CA ILE A 8 11.20 -7.54 -8.65
C ILE A 8 11.44 -6.13 -8.12
N PRO A 9 12.62 -5.82 -7.54
CA PRO A 9 12.91 -4.46 -7.10
C PRO A 9 12.69 -3.45 -8.23
N MET A 10 12.00 -2.35 -7.94
CA MET A 10 11.75 -1.30 -8.93
C MET A 10 13.05 -0.70 -9.43
N THR A 11 13.10 -0.43 -10.72
CA THR A 11 14.08 0.49 -11.29
C THR A 11 13.73 1.93 -10.91
N ARG A 12 14.70 2.84 -11.06
CA ARG A 12 14.46 4.27 -10.83
C ARG A 12 13.36 4.83 -11.72
N GLU A 13 13.30 4.40 -12.98
CA GLU A 13 12.26 4.80 -13.92
C GLU A 13 10.87 4.34 -13.47
N GLN A 14 10.73 3.06 -13.14
CA GLN A 14 9.48 2.51 -12.59
C GLN A 14 9.03 3.23 -11.31
N TYR A 15 9.97 3.58 -10.45
CA TYR A 15 9.67 4.34 -9.23
C TYR A 15 9.12 5.73 -9.53
N LEU A 16 9.68 6.45 -10.50
CA LEU A 16 9.19 7.78 -10.88
C LEU A 16 7.78 7.69 -11.48
N ASP A 17 7.54 6.71 -12.35
CA ASP A 17 6.21 6.45 -12.91
C ASP A 17 5.20 6.09 -11.83
N TYR A 18 5.62 5.26 -10.87
CA TYR A 18 4.80 4.91 -9.70
C TYR A 18 4.39 6.16 -8.90
N LEU A 19 5.33 7.03 -8.56
CA LEU A 19 5.04 8.24 -7.80
C LEU A 19 4.04 9.15 -8.53
N GLU A 20 4.23 9.35 -9.84
CA GLU A 20 3.34 10.17 -10.65
C GLU A 20 1.92 9.64 -10.66
N ALA A 21 1.75 8.33 -10.76
CA ALA A 21 0.45 7.66 -10.78
C ALA A 21 -0.19 7.56 -9.40
N ASP A 22 0.59 7.28 -8.37
CA ASP A 22 0.05 6.92 -7.05
C ASP A 22 -0.23 8.10 -6.13
N ARG A 23 0.57 9.16 -6.16
CA ARG A 23 0.33 10.37 -5.35
C ARG A 23 -1.09 10.93 -5.51
N PRO A 24 -1.63 11.10 -6.74
CA PRO A 24 -3.02 11.56 -6.91
C PRO A 24 -4.05 10.57 -6.37
N ARG A 25 -3.81 9.26 -6.51
CA ARG A 25 -4.69 8.22 -5.94
C ARG A 25 -4.72 8.30 -4.42
N TYR A 26 -3.57 8.37 -3.79
CA TYR A 26 -3.44 8.49 -2.34
C TYR A 26 -4.12 9.76 -1.81
N ALA A 27 -3.93 10.89 -2.49
CA ALA A 27 -4.61 12.14 -2.17
C ALA A 27 -6.14 11.99 -2.23
N ALA A 28 -6.66 11.41 -3.30
CA ALA A 28 -8.09 11.19 -3.49
C ALA A 28 -8.70 10.26 -2.42
N GLU A 29 -8.00 9.20 -2.05
CA GLU A 29 -8.44 8.27 -1.01
C GLU A 29 -8.53 8.95 0.38
N ASN A 30 -7.58 9.82 0.71
CA ASN A 30 -7.61 10.59 1.95
C ASN A 30 -8.74 11.63 1.98
N VAL A 31 -9.05 12.26 0.86
CA VAL A 31 -10.22 13.14 0.73
C VAL A 31 -11.51 12.34 0.90
N ARG A 32 -11.62 11.21 0.23
CA ARG A 32 -12.77 10.32 0.34
C ARG A 32 -12.99 9.81 1.77
N ALA A 33 -11.92 9.53 2.49
CA ALA A 33 -11.97 9.10 3.89
C ALA A 33 -12.28 10.25 4.87
N GLY A 34 -12.28 11.50 4.41
CA GLY A 34 -12.54 12.68 5.24
C GLY A 34 -11.33 13.16 6.06
N PHE A 35 -10.12 12.70 5.76
CA PHE A 35 -8.92 13.13 6.46
C PHE A 35 -8.34 14.44 5.92
N TRP A 36 -8.49 14.71 4.62
CA TRP A 36 -7.95 15.88 3.94
C TRP A 36 -9.02 16.62 3.15
N SER A 37 -8.86 17.95 3.03
CA SER A 37 -9.63 18.72 2.07
C SER A 37 -9.06 18.55 0.67
N GLU A 38 -9.87 18.76 -0.37
CA GLU A 38 -9.41 18.72 -1.77
C GLU A 38 -8.30 19.75 -2.04
N ALA A 39 -8.38 20.93 -1.40
CA ALA A 39 -7.41 22.01 -1.60
C ALA A 39 -6.00 21.66 -1.11
N GLU A 40 -5.88 20.84 -0.05
CA GLU A 40 -4.58 20.49 0.56
C GLU A 40 -4.06 19.10 0.17
N ALA A 41 -4.92 18.28 -0.42
CA ALA A 41 -4.64 16.86 -0.62
C ALA A 41 -3.38 16.57 -1.44
N SER A 42 -3.18 17.29 -2.54
CA SER A 42 -1.99 17.12 -3.40
C SER A 42 -0.69 17.45 -2.67
N HIS A 43 -0.68 18.53 -1.91
CA HIS A 43 0.48 18.96 -1.13
C HIS A 43 0.80 17.96 -0.01
N ARG A 44 -0.22 17.54 0.74
CA ARG A 44 -0.07 16.54 1.81
C ARG A 44 0.39 15.18 1.30
N ALA A 45 -0.09 14.75 0.15
CA ALA A 45 0.37 13.51 -0.48
C ALA A 45 1.87 13.60 -0.79
N LYS A 46 2.30 14.69 -1.42
CA LYS A 46 3.72 14.91 -1.71
C LYS A 46 4.57 14.89 -0.44
N GLU A 47 4.18 15.63 0.59
CA GLU A 47 4.90 15.66 1.87
C GLU A 47 5.00 14.28 2.52
N THR A 48 3.94 13.48 2.42
CA THR A 48 3.93 12.11 2.97
C THR A 48 4.95 11.23 2.28
N TYR A 49 4.99 11.24 0.94
CA TYR A 49 5.98 10.45 0.20
C TYR A 49 7.41 10.94 0.43
N ASP A 50 7.64 12.25 0.45
CA ASP A 50 8.96 12.83 0.72
C ASP A 50 9.47 12.48 2.13
N ARG A 51 8.57 12.37 3.10
CA ARG A 51 8.89 11.98 4.47
C ARG A 51 9.27 10.51 4.59
N PHE A 52 8.57 9.60 3.90
CA PHE A 52 8.85 8.17 3.97
C PHE A 52 9.95 7.74 3.00
N LEU A 53 10.16 8.47 1.92
CA LEU A 53 11.15 8.18 0.89
C LEU A 53 12.06 9.40 0.66
N PRO A 54 12.79 9.86 1.70
CA PRO A 54 13.62 11.06 1.59
C PRO A 54 14.78 10.93 0.60
N GLU A 55 15.23 9.71 0.35
CA GLU A 55 16.27 9.39 -0.66
C GLU A 55 15.68 8.66 -1.88
N GLY A 56 14.37 8.80 -2.10
CA GLY A 56 13.68 8.14 -3.19
C GLY A 56 13.72 6.63 -3.09
N ILE A 57 13.96 5.96 -4.22
CA ILE A 57 14.03 4.49 -4.30
C ILE A 57 15.18 3.92 -3.47
N GLU A 58 16.19 4.72 -3.13
CA GLU A 58 17.38 4.30 -2.38
C GLU A 58 17.25 4.53 -0.87
N THR A 59 16.08 4.97 -0.41
CA THR A 59 15.82 5.18 1.02
C THR A 59 16.07 3.89 1.81
N PRO A 60 17.00 3.89 2.79
CA PRO A 60 17.31 2.69 3.56
C PRO A 60 16.09 2.13 4.29
N GLY A 61 15.94 0.80 4.28
CA GLY A 61 14.85 0.10 4.96
C GLY A 61 13.50 0.17 4.23
N GLN A 62 13.46 0.76 3.04
CA GLN A 62 12.28 0.81 2.19
C GLN A 62 12.49 -0.09 0.97
N HIS A 63 11.49 -0.90 0.65
CA HIS A 63 11.56 -1.92 -0.40
C HIS A 63 10.35 -1.78 -1.32
N LEU A 64 10.57 -1.27 -2.53
CA LEU A 64 9.54 -1.11 -3.54
C LEU A 64 9.75 -2.14 -4.65
N TYR A 65 8.71 -2.93 -4.90
CA TYR A 65 8.74 -4.01 -5.89
C TYR A 65 7.65 -3.80 -6.94
N THR A 66 7.97 -4.15 -8.18
CA THR A 66 6.96 -4.50 -9.18
C THR A 66 6.58 -5.97 -9.01
N ILE A 67 5.33 -6.30 -9.31
CA ILE A 67 4.79 -7.66 -9.22
C ILE A 67 4.67 -8.18 -10.65
N HIS A 68 5.35 -9.27 -10.96
CA HIS A 68 5.28 -9.90 -12.27
C HIS A 68 4.59 -11.26 -12.20
N ASN A 69 3.78 -11.57 -13.20
CA ASN A 69 3.15 -12.89 -13.34
C ASN A 69 4.08 -13.87 -14.10
N GLN A 70 3.61 -15.09 -14.33
CA GLN A 70 4.38 -16.12 -15.03
C GLN A 70 4.74 -15.77 -16.49
N ASP A 71 3.95 -14.91 -17.11
CA ASP A 71 4.17 -14.44 -18.48
C ASP A 71 5.09 -13.21 -18.51
N ASN A 72 5.70 -12.87 -17.36
CA ASN A 72 6.55 -11.70 -17.16
C ASN A 72 5.85 -10.37 -17.42
N GLU A 73 4.54 -10.34 -17.25
CA GLU A 73 3.76 -9.10 -17.30
C GLU A 73 3.76 -8.44 -15.91
N GLU A 74 3.97 -7.13 -15.88
CA GLU A 74 3.84 -6.33 -14.66
C GLU A 74 2.34 -6.16 -14.31
N VAL A 75 1.92 -6.78 -13.22
CA VAL A 75 0.52 -6.81 -12.78
C VAL A 75 0.22 -5.86 -11.63
N GLY A 76 1.24 -5.23 -11.07
CA GLY A 76 1.10 -4.30 -9.96
C GLY A 76 2.40 -3.98 -9.25
N MET A 77 2.27 -3.42 -8.06
CA MET A 77 3.39 -3.06 -7.20
C MET A 77 3.10 -3.31 -5.73
N ILE A 78 4.14 -3.45 -4.92
CA ILE A 78 4.06 -3.48 -3.47
C ILE A 78 5.23 -2.73 -2.84
N TRP A 79 4.95 -1.99 -1.79
CA TRP A 79 5.95 -1.24 -1.01
C TRP A 79 5.94 -1.71 0.43
N LEU A 80 7.09 -2.23 0.88
CA LEU A 80 7.34 -2.70 2.24
C LEU A 80 8.41 -1.83 2.90
N GLY A 81 8.28 -1.61 4.19
CA GLY A 81 9.29 -0.90 4.97
C GLY A 81 9.15 -1.19 6.46
N ALA A 82 10.02 -0.62 7.29
CA ALA A 82 9.86 -0.70 8.73
C ALA A 82 8.57 0.00 9.17
N GLN A 83 7.90 -0.53 10.19
CA GLN A 83 6.67 0.09 10.72
C GLN A 83 6.99 1.45 11.34
N PRO A 84 6.31 2.55 10.90
CA PRO A 84 6.53 3.88 11.46
C PRO A 84 6.19 3.90 12.96
N GLY A 85 7.15 4.28 13.80
CA GLY A 85 6.96 4.29 15.26
C GLY A 85 6.64 2.93 15.87
N GLY A 86 6.83 1.84 15.11
CA GLY A 86 6.63 0.47 15.57
C GLY A 86 7.75 -0.05 16.43
N VAL A 87 7.56 -1.25 16.97
CA VAL A 87 8.60 -1.98 17.69
C VAL A 87 9.65 -2.52 16.71
N GLU A 88 10.83 -2.80 17.24
CA GLU A 88 11.89 -3.45 16.48
C GLU A 88 11.38 -4.77 15.85
N ALA A 89 11.88 -5.09 14.67
CA ALA A 89 11.47 -6.24 13.87
C ALA A 89 9.98 -6.25 13.43
N SER A 90 9.38 -5.08 13.29
CA SER A 90 8.01 -4.90 12.79
C SER A 90 8.02 -4.26 11.41
N GLY A 91 7.43 -4.91 10.43
CA GLY A 91 7.29 -4.41 9.07
C GLY A 91 5.93 -3.78 8.80
N PHE A 92 5.85 -3.03 7.71
CA PHE A 92 4.64 -2.34 7.27
C PHE A 92 4.48 -2.44 5.75
N VAL A 93 3.28 -2.73 5.29
CA VAL A 93 2.90 -2.60 3.88
C VAL A 93 2.38 -1.18 3.67
N TYR A 94 3.19 -0.35 3.05
CA TYR A 94 2.82 1.04 2.75
C TYR A 94 1.83 1.15 1.61
N ASN A 95 1.98 0.30 0.61
CA ASN A 95 1.08 0.26 -0.53
C ASN A 95 1.07 -1.13 -1.19
N LEU A 96 -0.08 -1.52 -1.70
CA LEU A 96 -0.29 -2.64 -2.60
C LEU A 96 -1.28 -2.18 -3.67
N TYR A 97 -0.88 -2.24 -4.92
CA TYR A 97 -1.73 -1.90 -6.04
C TYR A 97 -1.66 -2.97 -7.12
N ILE A 98 -2.81 -3.44 -7.55
CA ILE A 98 -2.94 -4.35 -8.69
C ILE A 98 -3.59 -3.58 -9.84
N GLU A 99 -2.96 -3.65 -11.00
CA GLU A 99 -3.45 -3.01 -12.21
C GLU A 99 -4.88 -3.49 -12.53
N GLU A 100 -5.72 -2.58 -13.02
CA GLU A 100 -7.15 -2.82 -13.19
C GLU A 100 -7.45 -4.09 -14.00
N GLY A 101 -6.72 -4.31 -15.10
CA GLY A 101 -6.89 -5.48 -15.95
C GLY A 101 -6.53 -6.83 -15.31
N PHE A 102 -5.83 -6.81 -14.17
CA PHE A 102 -5.39 -8.01 -13.47
C PHE A 102 -6.12 -8.24 -12.13
N ARG A 103 -7.10 -7.40 -11.81
CA ARG A 103 -7.87 -7.53 -10.57
C ARG A 103 -8.79 -8.75 -10.58
N ARG A 104 -9.16 -9.21 -9.37
CA ARG A 104 -10.06 -10.36 -9.14
C ARG A 104 -9.53 -11.69 -9.69
N GLN A 105 -8.22 -11.80 -9.86
CA GLN A 105 -7.52 -12.99 -10.35
C GLN A 105 -6.57 -13.61 -9.30
N GLY A 106 -6.59 -13.10 -8.07
CA GLY A 106 -5.78 -13.63 -6.96
C GLY A 106 -4.38 -12.99 -6.83
N TYR A 107 -4.02 -12.03 -7.65
CA TYR A 107 -2.70 -11.38 -7.59
C TYR A 107 -2.45 -10.61 -6.28
N GLY A 108 -3.46 -9.96 -5.73
CA GLY A 108 -3.35 -9.29 -4.43
C GLY A 108 -3.00 -10.27 -3.30
N ARG A 109 -3.65 -11.43 -3.29
CA ARG A 109 -3.35 -12.51 -2.34
C ARG A 109 -1.93 -13.04 -2.53
N ALA A 110 -1.54 -13.32 -3.76
CA ALA A 110 -0.19 -13.80 -4.07
C ALA A 110 0.88 -12.79 -3.62
N ALA A 111 0.64 -11.49 -3.88
CA ALA A 111 1.54 -10.42 -3.47
C ALA A 111 1.70 -10.34 -1.95
N MET A 112 0.61 -10.46 -1.19
CA MET A 112 0.67 -10.44 0.27
C MET A 112 1.41 -11.66 0.84
N ILE A 113 1.19 -12.85 0.30
CA ILE A 113 1.93 -14.04 0.69
C ILE A 113 3.43 -13.87 0.43
N ALA A 114 3.79 -13.36 -0.75
CA ALA A 114 5.20 -13.09 -1.09
C ALA A 114 5.79 -12.00 -0.18
N ALA A 115 5.02 -10.97 0.16
CA ALA A 115 5.43 -9.92 1.10
C ALA A 115 5.73 -10.47 2.50
N GLU A 116 4.92 -11.39 2.98
CA GLU A 116 5.15 -12.06 4.28
C GLU A 116 6.45 -12.88 4.27
N GLU A 117 6.78 -13.54 3.17
CA GLU A 117 8.05 -14.24 3.01
C GLU A 117 9.23 -13.26 2.98
N GLN A 118 9.12 -12.15 2.25
CA GLN A 118 10.12 -11.09 2.26
C GLN A 118 10.33 -10.53 3.68
N ALA A 119 9.24 -10.28 4.40
CA ALA A 119 9.26 -9.78 5.77
C ALA A 119 10.04 -10.73 6.70
N ARG A 120 9.77 -12.03 6.62
CA ARG A 120 10.52 -13.05 7.38
C ARG A 120 12.00 -13.04 7.01
N GLY A 121 12.33 -12.92 5.72
CA GLY A 121 13.71 -12.81 5.24
C GLY A 121 14.45 -11.60 5.74
N LEU A 122 13.74 -10.49 5.99
CA LEU A 122 14.27 -9.25 6.60
C LEU A 122 14.36 -9.32 8.13
N GLY A 123 13.95 -10.43 8.75
CA GLY A 123 13.94 -10.61 10.19
C GLY A 123 12.74 -9.99 10.90
N TRP A 124 11.71 -9.58 10.16
CA TRP A 124 10.49 -9.07 10.77
C TRP A 124 9.61 -10.21 11.29
N THR A 125 9.06 -10.02 12.47
CA THR A 125 8.20 -10.99 13.15
C THR A 125 6.71 -10.65 13.05
N SER A 126 6.40 -9.44 12.58
CA SER A 126 5.05 -8.99 12.30
C SER A 126 5.02 -8.09 11.06
N LEU A 127 3.87 -8.06 10.41
CA LEU A 127 3.62 -7.20 9.26
C LEU A 127 2.28 -6.49 9.49
N ALA A 128 2.32 -5.16 9.51
CA ALA A 128 1.14 -4.33 9.68
C ALA A 128 0.81 -3.60 8.37
N LEU A 129 -0.39 -3.09 8.26
CA LEU A 129 -0.82 -2.26 7.15
C LEU A 129 -1.92 -1.30 7.60
N HIS A 130 -2.16 -0.28 6.79
CA HIS A 130 -3.34 0.58 6.90
C HIS A 130 -4.25 0.32 5.70
N VAL A 131 -5.54 0.25 5.93
CA VAL A 131 -6.55 0.14 4.88
C VAL A 131 -7.68 1.13 5.15
N PHE A 132 -8.08 1.87 4.12
CA PHE A 132 -9.23 2.78 4.26
C PHE A 132 -10.51 1.99 4.47
N GLY A 133 -11.37 2.49 5.37
CA GLY A 133 -12.62 1.82 5.73
C GLY A 133 -13.55 1.54 4.55
N HIS A 134 -13.52 2.40 3.53
CA HIS A 134 -14.33 2.25 2.31
C HIS A 134 -13.73 1.23 1.31
N ASN A 135 -12.47 0.82 1.47
CA ASN A 135 -11.84 -0.17 0.60
C ASN A 135 -12.18 -1.60 1.04
N ARG A 136 -13.43 -1.98 0.79
CA ARG A 136 -13.95 -3.29 1.20
C ARG A 136 -13.21 -4.48 0.59
N PRO A 137 -12.90 -4.50 -0.71
CA PRO A 137 -12.16 -5.62 -1.32
C PRO A 137 -10.80 -5.87 -0.66
N ALA A 138 -10.06 -4.81 -0.34
CA ALA A 138 -8.77 -4.93 0.34
C ALA A 138 -8.95 -5.45 1.78
N ARG A 139 -9.93 -4.94 2.52
CA ARG A 139 -10.24 -5.41 3.88
C ARG A 139 -10.55 -6.92 3.88
N ASP A 140 -11.45 -7.35 3.02
CA ASP A 140 -11.84 -8.76 2.89
C ASP A 140 -10.62 -9.65 2.57
N LEU A 141 -9.72 -9.17 1.71
CA LEU A 141 -8.47 -9.87 1.40
C LEU A 141 -7.59 -10.02 2.65
N TYR A 142 -7.31 -8.93 3.35
CA TYR A 142 -6.42 -8.94 4.51
C TYR A 142 -7.00 -9.78 5.66
N GLU A 143 -8.27 -9.65 5.96
CA GLU A 143 -8.95 -10.48 6.98
C GLU A 143 -8.89 -11.97 6.60
N SER A 144 -9.06 -12.32 5.33
CA SER A 144 -8.94 -13.70 4.85
C SER A 144 -7.52 -14.28 4.97
N LEU A 145 -6.50 -13.42 5.05
CA LEU A 145 -5.09 -13.79 5.26
C LEU A 145 -4.70 -13.81 6.74
N GLY A 146 -5.63 -13.50 7.65
CA GLY A 146 -5.40 -13.50 9.09
C GLY A 146 -4.94 -12.16 9.66
N TYR A 147 -5.04 -11.06 8.91
CA TYR A 147 -4.80 -9.73 9.46
C TYR A 147 -5.96 -9.31 10.34
N GLU A 148 -5.66 -8.80 11.52
CA GLU A 148 -6.63 -8.37 12.51
C GLU A 148 -6.65 -6.84 12.65
N ILE A 149 -7.85 -6.28 12.83
CA ILE A 149 -8.02 -4.84 13.07
C ILE A 149 -7.46 -4.51 14.46
N ARG A 150 -6.48 -3.63 14.53
CA ARG A 150 -5.88 -3.16 15.79
C ARG A 150 -6.46 -1.85 16.29
N SER A 151 -6.83 -0.98 15.35
CA SER A 151 -7.49 0.30 15.66
C SER A 151 -8.37 0.71 14.49
N MET A 152 -9.32 1.57 14.76
CA MET A 152 -10.25 2.06 13.75
C MET A 152 -10.54 3.54 13.99
N ASN A 153 -10.44 4.35 12.94
CA ASN A 153 -10.88 5.75 12.96
C ASN A 153 -12.31 5.83 12.42
N MET A 154 -13.17 6.54 13.13
CA MET A 154 -14.56 6.75 12.74
C MET A 154 -14.86 8.25 12.69
N ILE A 155 -15.65 8.68 11.71
CA ILE A 155 -16.07 10.06 11.56
C ILE A 155 -17.58 10.14 11.29
N LYS A 156 -18.22 11.14 11.86
CA LYS A 156 -19.59 11.53 11.54
C LYS A 156 -19.61 13.00 11.17
N GLN A 157 -20.11 13.31 9.99
CA GLN A 157 -20.36 14.73 9.62
C GLN A 157 -21.54 15.26 10.42
N LEU A 158 -21.37 16.46 11.01
CA LEU A 158 -22.40 17.12 11.81
C LEU A 158 -23.02 18.33 11.07
N ILE A 159 -22.86 18.35 9.74
CA ILE A 159 -23.52 19.36 8.90
C ILE A 159 -24.99 18.97 8.76
N PRO A 160 -25.96 19.88 9.05
CA PRO A 160 -27.36 19.58 8.80
C PRO A 160 -27.58 19.22 7.33
N ASP A 161 -28.40 18.22 7.07
CA ASP A 161 -28.86 17.95 5.71
C ASP A 161 -29.51 19.22 5.18
N VAL A 162 -28.90 19.85 4.21
CA VAL A 162 -29.49 20.99 3.52
C VAL A 162 -30.58 20.42 2.61
N PRO A 163 -31.88 20.79 2.82
CA PRO A 163 -32.97 20.27 2.01
C PRO A 163 -32.88 20.72 0.54
#